data_8b8fdaf0f1df59e7b9a1ebcf01c7fa0c
#
_entry.id   8b8fdaf0f1df59e7b9a1ebcf01c7fa0c
#
_cell.length_a   1.000
_cell.length_b   1.000
_cell.length_c   1.000
_cell.angle_alpha   90.00
_cell.angle_beta   90.00
_cell.angle_gamma   90.00
#
_symmetry.space_group_name_H-M   'P 1'
#
loop_
_entity.id
_entity.type
_entity.pdbx_description
1 polymer ?
#
loop_
_entity_poly.entity_id
_entity_poly.type
_entity_poly.pdbx_seq_one_letter_code
_entity_poly.pdbx_strand_id
1 'polypeptide(L)'
;TDFIGKRLHLIAVKNGESVEILNKRVTFFDIQSTKAKQFGFCMELGDGERLTCCGDEPYNPCEKKYAENSTWLLHEAFCLDGQADIFHPYEKHHSTVKNACEFAEELHVKNLLLYHTEDRNLSHRKELYYEEGRKYFSGNLLIPDDLETFII
;
A
#
# COMPACT_ATOMS: atom_id res chain seq x y z
N THR A 1 18.32 -4.86 -29.07
CA THR A 1 17.85 -3.48 -28.80
C THR A 1 18.57 -2.95 -27.56
N ASP A 2 19.47 -2.00 -27.78
CA ASP A 2 20.35 -1.39 -26.77
C ASP A 2 19.62 -0.45 -25.79
N PHE A 3 18.36 -0.74 -25.45
CA PHE A 3 17.57 0.13 -24.58
C PHE A 3 17.98 -0.06 -23.11
N ILE A 4 18.14 -1.33 -22.69
CA ILE A 4 18.60 -1.67 -21.33
C ILE A 4 20.10 -1.44 -21.27
N GLY A 5 20.54 -0.74 -20.23
CA GLY A 5 21.95 -0.35 -20.03
C GLY A 5 22.34 0.99 -20.65
N LYS A 6 21.56 1.53 -21.62
CA LYS A 6 21.80 2.87 -22.19
C LYS A 6 20.75 3.90 -21.77
N ARG A 7 19.47 3.54 -21.76
CA ARG A 7 18.35 4.41 -21.38
C ARG A 7 17.61 3.93 -20.15
N LEU A 8 17.63 2.62 -19.89
CA LEU A 8 17.02 1.99 -18.72
C LEU A 8 18.13 1.24 -17.96
N HIS A 9 18.36 1.64 -16.71
CA HIS A 9 19.28 0.97 -15.80
C HIS A 9 18.47 0.23 -14.75
N LEU A 10 18.59 -1.10 -14.74
CA LEU A 10 17.94 -1.95 -13.74
C LEU A 10 18.90 -2.10 -12.55
N ILE A 11 18.44 -1.70 -11.39
CA ILE A 11 19.20 -1.79 -10.14
C ILE A 11 18.51 -2.84 -9.27
N ALA A 12 19.22 -3.94 -9.00
CA ALA A 12 18.71 -4.98 -8.12
C ALA A 12 18.83 -4.52 -6.66
N VAL A 13 17.76 -4.69 -5.89
CA VAL A 13 17.76 -4.39 -4.45
C VAL A 13 17.57 -5.66 -3.63
N LYS A 14 18.09 -5.67 -2.41
CA LYS A 14 17.94 -6.77 -1.45
C LYS A 14 16.96 -6.39 -0.35
N ASN A 15 16.47 -7.40 0.35
CA ASN A 15 15.61 -7.19 1.52
C ASN A 15 16.34 -6.35 2.59
N GLY A 16 15.71 -5.24 3.00
CA GLY A 16 16.26 -4.27 3.95
C GLY A 16 17.31 -3.32 3.37
N GLU A 17 17.58 -3.39 2.06
CA GLU A 17 18.51 -2.46 1.41
C GLU A 17 17.90 -1.09 1.24
N SER A 18 18.70 -0.05 1.55
CA SER A 18 18.33 1.35 1.34
C SER A 18 19.10 1.94 0.19
N VAL A 19 18.42 2.70 -0.65
CA VAL A 19 19.01 3.50 -1.73
C VAL A 19 18.50 4.94 -1.65
N GLU A 20 19.22 5.86 -2.27
CA GLU A 20 18.78 7.24 -2.39
C GLU A 20 17.97 7.43 -3.69
N ILE A 21 16.74 7.90 -3.59
CA ILE A 21 15.85 8.22 -4.71
C ILE A 21 15.28 9.63 -4.47
N LEU A 22 15.49 10.56 -5.40
CA LEU A 22 15.03 11.95 -5.32
C LEU A 22 15.45 12.65 -4.01
N ASN A 23 16.71 12.43 -3.58
CA ASN A 23 17.28 12.93 -2.33
C ASN A 23 16.51 12.43 -1.08
N LYS A 24 15.84 11.29 -1.18
CA LYS A 24 15.15 10.63 -0.07
C LYS A 24 15.75 9.24 0.12
N ARG A 25 15.88 8.82 1.37
CA ARG A 25 16.26 7.45 1.69
C ARG A 25 15.06 6.53 1.53
N VAL A 26 15.19 5.52 0.67
CA VAL A 26 14.15 4.52 0.39
C VAL A 26 14.69 3.15 0.76
N THR A 27 14.03 2.48 1.69
CA THR A 27 14.37 1.12 2.13
C THR A 27 13.37 0.15 1.53
N PHE A 28 13.87 -0.85 0.79
CA PHE A 28 13.06 -1.90 0.20
C PHE A 28 12.98 -3.11 1.12
N PHE A 29 11.80 -3.72 1.25
CA PHE A 29 11.59 -4.90 2.08
C PHE A 29 10.77 -5.95 1.36
N ASP A 30 11.15 -7.22 1.55
CA ASP A 30 10.42 -8.37 1.01
C ASP A 30 9.13 -8.57 1.79
N ILE A 31 7.98 -8.49 1.13
CA ILE A 31 6.66 -8.69 1.74
C ILE A 31 6.31 -10.16 1.93
N GLN A 32 7.21 -11.08 1.55
CA GLN A 32 7.05 -12.53 1.63
C GLN A 32 5.83 -13.04 0.85
N SER A 33 5.59 -12.43 -0.32
CA SER A 33 4.51 -12.84 -1.22
C SER A 33 4.57 -14.33 -1.54
N THR A 34 3.41 -14.97 -1.53
CA THR A 34 3.25 -16.38 -1.88
C THR A 34 3.12 -16.63 -3.38
N LYS A 35 2.84 -15.58 -4.16
CA LYS A 35 2.66 -15.65 -5.62
C LYS A 35 4.00 -15.54 -6.37
N ALA A 36 4.74 -14.48 -6.10
CA ALA A 36 6.04 -14.19 -6.67
C ALA A 36 6.79 -13.25 -5.72
N LYS A 37 8.10 -13.19 -5.83
CA LYS A 37 8.89 -12.29 -4.99
C LYS A 37 8.50 -10.84 -5.26
N GLN A 38 7.99 -10.17 -4.24
CA GLN A 38 7.55 -8.77 -4.28
C GLN A 38 8.19 -7.98 -3.14
N PHE A 39 8.34 -6.68 -3.35
CA PHE A 39 8.88 -5.76 -2.37
C PHE A 39 7.91 -4.62 -2.09
N GLY A 40 7.77 -4.31 -0.82
CA GLY A 40 7.31 -3.02 -0.35
C GLY A 40 8.48 -2.04 -0.23
N PHE A 41 8.19 -0.79 0.08
CA PHE A 41 9.22 0.20 0.38
C PHE A 41 8.78 1.17 1.48
N CYS A 42 9.77 1.70 2.20
CA CYS A 42 9.60 2.77 3.17
C CYS A 42 10.52 3.93 2.78
N MET A 43 9.93 5.11 2.54
CA MET A 43 10.63 6.35 2.18
C MET A 43 10.62 7.31 3.36
N GLU A 44 11.80 7.81 3.74
CA GLU A 44 11.94 8.87 4.74
C GLU A 44 11.62 10.22 4.08
N LEU A 45 10.59 10.92 4.58
CA LEU A 45 10.16 12.22 4.01
C LEU A 45 10.93 13.40 4.62
N GLY A 46 11.42 13.28 5.83
CA GLY A 46 12.06 14.30 6.65
C GLY A 46 11.29 14.49 7.96
N ASP A 47 11.90 15.14 8.94
CA ASP A 47 11.30 15.45 10.25
C ASP A 47 10.67 14.26 11.00
N GLY A 48 11.20 13.05 10.74
CA GLY A 48 10.71 11.79 11.29
C GLY A 48 9.47 11.25 10.58
N GLU A 49 9.00 11.90 9.54
CA GLU A 49 7.89 11.42 8.72
C GLU A 49 8.33 10.37 7.70
N ARG A 50 7.45 9.44 7.41
CA ARG A 50 7.70 8.38 6.43
C ARG A 50 6.46 7.95 5.69
N LEU A 51 6.68 7.54 4.44
CA LEU A 51 5.70 6.91 3.58
C LEU A 51 6.09 5.45 3.40
N THR A 52 5.18 4.54 3.70
CA THR A 52 5.36 3.09 3.50
C THR A 52 4.34 2.55 2.51
N CYS A 53 4.80 1.77 1.55
CA CYS A 53 3.97 1.03 0.60
C CYS A 53 4.16 -0.46 0.84
N CYS A 54 3.08 -1.17 1.17
CA CYS A 54 3.11 -2.60 1.54
C CYS A 54 2.99 -3.56 0.36
N GLY A 55 2.97 -3.05 -0.90
CA GLY A 55 2.89 -3.90 -2.08
C GLY A 55 1.46 -4.37 -2.39
N ASP A 56 1.32 -5.48 -3.08
CA ASP A 56 0.07 -5.97 -3.69
C ASP A 56 -0.40 -7.29 -3.05
N GLU A 57 -0.33 -7.37 -1.73
CA GLU A 57 -0.85 -8.47 -0.93
C GLU A 57 -1.33 -7.99 0.46
N PRO A 58 -2.08 -8.81 1.20
CA PRO A 58 -2.47 -8.50 2.56
C PRO A 58 -1.26 -8.24 3.45
N TYR A 59 -1.43 -7.33 4.41
CA TYR A 59 -0.40 -7.04 5.40
C TYR A 59 0.20 -8.30 6.02
N ASN A 60 1.53 -8.36 6.05
CA ASN A 60 2.30 -9.42 6.68
C ASN A 60 3.05 -8.87 7.91
N PRO A 61 3.08 -9.57 9.05
CA PRO A 61 3.80 -9.11 10.25
C PRO A 61 5.28 -8.75 10.03
N CYS A 62 5.95 -9.28 8.99
CA CYS A 62 7.32 -8.90 8.64
C CYS A 62 7.46 -7.43 8.22
N GLU A 63 6.35 -6.79 7.81
CA GLU A 63 6.27 -5.41 7.38
C GLU A 63 6.13 -4.43 8.54
N LYS A 64 5.75 -4.92 9.74
CA LYS A 64 5.43 -4.09 10.91
C LYS A 64 6.45 -3.00 11.17
N LYS A 65 7.74 -3.33 11.22
CA LYS A 65 8.82 -2.38 11.52
C LYS A 65 8.93 -1.22 10.52
N TYR A 66 8.38 -1.38 9.31
CA TYR A 66 8.34 -0.36 8.27
C TYR A 66 7.03 0.43 8.28
N ALA A 67 5.91 -0.25 8.55
CA ALA A 67 4.56 0.32 8.47
C ALA A 67 4.08 0.98 9.78
N GLU A 68 4.48 0.48 10.95
CA GLU A 68 4.06 1.00 12.26
C GLU A 68 4.45 2.47 12.43
N ASN A 69 3.51 3.31 12.86
CA ASN A 69 3.63 4.75 13.01
C ASN A 69 4.01 5.50 11.71
N SER A 70 3.70 4.96 10.55
CA SER A 70 3.91 5.67 9.27
C SER A 70 3.04 6.93 9.22
N THR A 71 3.60 8.02 8.68
CA THR A 71 2.82 9.21 8.37
C THR A 71 1.86 8.90 7.23
N TRP A 72 2.33 8.14 6.23
CA TRP A 72 1.57 7.68 5.08
C TRP A 72 1.73 6.18 4.89
N LEU A 73 0.63 5.45 4.83
CA LEU A 73 0.59 4.04 4.45
C LEU A 73 -0.19 3.89 3.14
N LEU A 74 0.44 3.28 2.15
CA LEU A 74 -0.19 2.83 0.92
C LEU A 74 -0.43 1.33 1.04
N HIS A 75 -1.70 0.92 0.98
CA HIS A 75 -2.08 -0.49 1.13
C HIS A 75 -3.15 -0.88 0.11
N GLU A 76 -3.08 -2.11 -0.38
CA GLU A 76 -4.12 -2.64 -1.25
C GLU A 76 -5.43 -2.86 -0.48
N ALA A 77 -6.56 -2.70 -1.17
CA ALA A 77 -7.89 -3.01 -0.66
C ALA A 77 -8.80 -3.41 -1.81
N PHE A 78 -8.80 -4.70 -2.13
CA PHE A 78 -9.38 -5.21 -3.37
C PHE A 78 -10.88 -4.95 -3.47
N CYS A 79 -11.65 -5.19 -2.40
CA CYS A 79 -13.11 -4.98 -2.39
C CYS A 79 -13.63 -4.60 -1.00
N LEU A 80 -14.91 -4.21 -0.94
CA LEU A 80 -15.65 -4.07 0.31
C LEU A 80 -15.74 -5.42 1.03
N ASP A 81 -15.70 -5.43 2.36
CA ASP A 81 -15.82 -6.64 3.18
C ASP A 81 -17.15 -7.33 2.96
N GLY A 82 -18.24 -6.56 2.85
CA GLY A 82 -19.58 -7.09 2.54
C GLY A 82 -19.71 -7.71 1.13
N GLN A 83 -18.70 -7.61 0.29
CA GLN A 83 -18.65 -8.18 -1.06
C GLN A 83 -17.58 -9.28 -1.19
N ALA A 84 -16.97 -9.72 -0.09
CA ALA A 84 -15.92 -10.74 -0.10
C ALA A 84 -16.39 -12.06 -0.74
N ASP A 85 -17.63 -12.46 -0.54
CA ASP A 85 -18.21 -13.67 -1.15
C ASP A 85 -18.36 -13.56 -2.69
N ILE A 86 -18.37 -12.34 -3.23
CA ILE A 86 -18.48 -12.09 -4.67
C ILE A 86 -17.10 -12.07 -5.33
N PHE A 87 -16.15 -11.43 -4.68
CA PHE A 87 -14.84 -11.14 -5.26
C PHE A 87 -13.76 -12.14 -4.84
N HIS A 88 -14.00 -12.93 -3.77
CA HIS A 88 -13.06 -13.92 -3.23
C HIS A 88 -11.64 -13.34 -3.01
N PRO A 89 -11.51 -12.21 -2.25
CA PRO A 89 -10.22 -11.55 -2.06
C PRO A 89 -9.20 -12.47 -1.42
N TYR A 90 -9.57 -13.23 -0.41
CA TYR A 90 -8.66 -14.10 0.34
C TYR A 90 -8.06 -15.22 -0.49
N GLU A 91 -8.85 -15.80 -1.41
CA GLU A 91 -8.36 -16.83 -2.35
C GLU A 91 -7.37 -16.25 -3.37
N LYS A 92 -7.49 -14.94 -3.64
CA LYS A 92 -6.61 -14.20 -4.54
C LYS A 92 -5.43 -13.55 -3.81
N HIS A 93 -5.30 -13.77 -2.52
CA HIS A 93 -4.33 -13.11 -1.65
C HIS A 93 -4.44 -11.59 -1.68
N HIS A 94 -5.63 -11.08 -1.38
CA HIS A 94 -5.93 -9.65 -1.24
C HIS A 94 -6.73 -9.36 0.02
N SER A 95 -6.66 -8.11 0.48
CA SER A 95 -7.42 -7.59 1.61
C SER A 95 -8.77 -7.02 1.18
N THR A 96 -9.70 -6.93 2.13
CA THR A 96 -10.87 -6.06 2.01
C THR A 96 -10.53 -4.66 2.55
N VAL A 97 -11.40 -3.68 2.26
CA VAL A 97 -11.31 -2.32 2.84
C VAL A 97 -11.23 -2.39 4.37
N LYS A 98 -12.07 -3.22 4.98
CA LYS A 98 -12.06 -3.44 6.43
C LYS A 98 -10.68 -3.91 6.91
N ASN A 99 -10.11 -4.96 6.30
CA ASN A 99 -8.81 -5.49 6.72
C ASN A 99 -7.71 -4.43 6.63
N ALA A 100 -7.62 -3.71 5.51
CA ALA A 100 -6.63 -2.66 5.33
C ALA A 100 -6.77 -1.54 6.38
N CYS A 101 -8.01 -1.15 6.70
CA CYS A 101 -8.30 -0.13 7.69
C CYS A 101 -8.01 -0.59 9.13
N GLU A 102 -8.37 -1.83 9.49
CA GLU A 102 -8.05 -2.41 10.80
C GLU A 102 -6.52 -2.48 11.03
N PHE A 103 -5.75 -2.91 10.02
CA PHE A 103 -4.29 -2.92 10.09
C PHE A 103 -3.70 -1.51 10.24
N ALA A 104 -4.20 -0.55 9.47
CA ALA A 104 -3.72 0.84 9.57
C ALA A 104 -3.98 1.45 10.96
N GLU A 105 -5.13 1.14 11.57
CA GLU A 105 -5.46 1.55 12.94
C GLU A 105 -4.52 0.90 13.96
N GLU A 106 -4.33 -0.42 13.89
CA GLU A 106 -3.41 -1.17 14.76
C GLU A 106 -1.97 -0.67 14.66
N LEU A 107 -1.55 -0.29 13.44
CA LEU A 107 -0.20 0.21 13.15
C LEU A 107 -0.03 1.71 13.49
N HIS A 108 -1.06 2.37 14.02
CA HIS A 108 -1.06 3.80 14.36
C HIS A 108 -0.64 4.71 13.20
N VAL A 109 -1.12 4.40 12.02
CA VAL A 109 -0.90 5.18 10.79
C VAL A 109 -1.68 6.50 10.86
N LYS A 110 -1.11 7.59 10.34
CA LYS A 110 -1.82 8.88 10.28
C LYS A 110 -2.72 9.00 9.06
N ASN A 111 -2.19 8.63 7.88
CA ASN A 111 -2.89 8.74 6.60
C ASN A 111 -2.81 7.39 5.88
N LEU A 112 -3.96 6.83 5.54
CA LEU A 112 -4.08 5.60 4.77
C LEU A 112 -4.58 5.92 3.36
N LEU A 113 -3.84 5.45 2.35
CA LEU A 113 -4.24 5.53 0.95
C LEU A 113 -4.48 4.11 0.44
N LEU A 114 -5.72 3.83 0.00
CA LEU A 114 -6.11 2.54 -0.55
C LEU A 114 -5.95 2.53 -2.07
N TYR A 115 -5.37 1.46 -2.59
CA TYR A 115 -5.22 1.21 -4.04
C TYR A 115 -5.53 -0.25 -4.39
N HIS A 116 -5.34 -0.64 -5.65
CA HIS A 116 -5.59 -2.00 -6.16
C HIS A 116 -7.00 -2.49 -5.85
N THR A 117 -7.98 -1.71 -6.30
CA THR A 117 -9.41 -1.93 -6.06
C THR A 117 -10.07 -2.63 -7.25
N GLU A 118 -11.17 -3.35 -7.01
CA GLU A 118 -11.99 -3.91 -8.07
C GLU A 118 -12.73 -2.81 -8.87
N ASP A 119 -13.21 -3.14 -10.09
CA ASP A 119 -13.79 -2.17 -11.02
C ASP A 119 -15.33 -2.09 -10.99
N ARG A 120 -16.02 -3.01 -10.34
CA ARG A 120 -17.48 -3.08 -10.35
C ARG A 120 -18.15 -1.84 -9.73
N ASN A 121 -17.53 -1.30 -8.69
CA ASN A 121 -18.03 -0.13 -7.96
C ASN A 121 -17.38 1.18 -8.42
N LEU A 122 -16.70 1.21 -9.56
CA LEU A 122 -15.85 2.32 -10.00
C LEU A 122 -16.49 3.71 -9.84
N SER A 123 -17.77 3.88 -10.22
CA SER A 123 -18.48 5.16 -10.16
C SER A 123 -18.82 5.63 -8.74
N HIS A 124 -18.83 4.73 -7.75
CA HIS A 124 -19.18 5.01 -6.35
C HIS A 124 -18.09 4.53 -5.38
N ARG A 125 -16.95 4.09 -5.89
CA ARG A 125 -15.86 3.47 -5.13
C ARG A 125 -15.41 4.34 -3.97
N LYS A 126 -15.14 5.62 -4.20
CA LYS A 126 -14.68 6.54 -3.16
C LYS A 126 -15.65 6.60 -1.99
N GLU A 127 -16.92 6.81 -2.29
CA GLU A 127 -17.97 6.91 -1.29
C GLU A 127 -18.10 5.61 -0.49
N LEU A 128 -18.28 4.48 -1.18
CA LEU A 128 -18.48 3.18 -0.56
C LEU A 128 -17.29 2.73 0.29
N TYR A 129 -16.07 2.89 -0.23
CA TYR A 129 -14.85 2.51 0.48
C TYR A 129 -14.59 3.42 1.69
N TYR A 130 -14.87 4.72 1.53
CA TYR A 130 -14.76 5.67 2.62
C TYR A 130 -15.78 5.37 3.73
N GLU A 131 -17.06 5.13 3.38
CA GLU A 131 -18.11 4.80 4.35
C GLU A 131 -17.81 3.51 5.12
N GLU A 132 -17.25 2.49 4.45
CA GLU A 132 -16.83 1.26 5.13
C GLU A 132 -15.59 1.49 5.97
N GLY A 133 -14.53 2.05 5.40
CA GLY A 133 -13.24 2.18 6.05
C GLY A 133 -13.27 3.07 7.30
N ARG A 134 -14.08 4.13 7.30
CA ARG A 134 -14.25 5.03 8.47
C ARG A 134 -14.85 4.35 9.70
N LYS A 135 -15.39 3.15 9.58
CA LYS A 135 -15.84 2.35 10.73
C LYS A 135 -14.67 1.69 11.47
N TYR A 136 -13.52 1.54 10.82
CA TYR A 136 -12.38 0.77 11.29
C TYR A 136 -11.08 1.57 11.41
N PHE A 137 -11.02 2.75 10.76
CA PHE A 137 -9.84 3.61 10.77
C PHE A 137 -10.19 5.04 11.15
N SER A 138 -9.55 5.56 12.20
CA SER A 138 -9.79 6.89 12.75
C SER A 138 -8.94 7.99 12.09
N GLY A 139 -7.84 7.63 11.43
CA GLY A 139 -6.94 8.54 10.73
C GLY A 139 -7.52 9.12 9.44
N ASN A 140 -6.69 9.73 8.61
CA ASN A 140 -7.11 10.27 7.32
C ASN A 140 -7.14 9.16 6.25
N LEU A 141 -8.31 8.88 5.67
CA LEU A 141 -8.54 7.82 4.69
C LEU A 141 -8.73 8.40 3.29
N LEU A 142 -7.92 7.95 2.34
CA LEU A 142 -7.95 8.38 0.94
C LEU A 142 -8.17 7.19 0.01
N ILE A 143 -9.07 7.37 -0.95
CA ILE A 143 -9.36 6.40 -2.01
C ILE A 143 -9.21 7.14 -3.34
N PRO A 144 -8.02 7.15 -3.97
CA PRO A 144 -7.79 7.88 -5.20
C PRO A 144 -8.50 7.26 -6.41
N ASP A 145 -8.85 8.10 -7.37
CA ASP A 145 -9.09 7.67 -8.74
C ASP A 145 -7.76 7.54 -9.48
N ASP A 146 -7.79 6.85 -10.63
CA ASP A 146 -6.63 6.75 -11.49
C ASP A 146 -6.13 8.14 -11.91
N LEU A 147 -4.83 8.36 -11.83
CA LEU A 147 -4.15 9.62 -12.12
C LEU A 147 -4.47 10.77 -11.15
N GLU A 148 -5.19 10.55 -10.09
CA GLU A 148 -5.38 11.56 -9.04
C GLU A 148 -4.05 11.83 -8.32
N THR A 149 -3.77 13.10 -8.04
CA THR A 149 -2.52 13.54 -7.42
C THR A 149 -2.77 14.06 -6.01
N PHE A 150 -1.97 13.58 -5.06
CA PHE A 150 -1.93 14.10 -3.69
C PHE A 150 -0.55 14.72 -3.42
N ILE A 151 -0.55 15.81 -2.65
CA ILE A 151 0.68 16.41 -2.14
C ILE A 151 0.92 15.84 -0.74
N ILE A 152 2.10 15.28 -0.55
CA ILE A 152 2.54 14.61 0.68
C ILE A 152 3.56 15.52 1.39
#